data_38627456a7a4c6222406298b95e5daed
#
_entry.id   38627456a7a4c6222406298b95e5daed
#
_cell.length_a   1.000
_cell.length_b   1.000
_cell.length_c   1.000
_cell.angle_alpha   90.00
_cell.angle_beta   90.00
_cell.angle_gamma   90.00
#
_symmetry.space_group_name_H-M   'P 1'
#
loop_
_entity.id
_entity.type
_entity.pdbx_description
1 polymer ?
#
loop_
_entity_poly.entity_id
_entity_poly.type
_entity_poly.pdbx_seq_one_letter_code
_entity_poly.pdbx_strand_id
1 'polypeptide(L)'
;MDPRCQETREMAADFGPLGIRVNAIAPGEIDTAILSPGTSEIVAHQIPMHRLGTPDEVAKIIYVLCTETSSYVNGAEIHINGGQHV
;
A
#
# COMPACT_ATOMS: atom_id res chain seq x y z
N MET A 1 -9.67 -3.45 -12.85
CA MET A 1 -8.25 -3.46 -12.39
C MET A 1 -7.67 -2.05 -12.52
N ASP A 2 -7.01 -1.57 -11.50
CA ASP A 2 -6.36 -0.27 -11.52
C ASP A 2 -5.21 -0.29 -12.55
N PRO A 3 -5.14 0.67 -13.49
CA PRO A 3 -4.05 0.73 -14.46
C PRO A 3 -2.65 0.76 -13.81
N ARG A 4 -2.54 1.30 -12.59
CA ARG A 4 -1.27 1.33 -11.86
C ARG A 4 -0.79 -0.07 -11.45
N CYS A 5 -1.72 -0.99 -11.18
CA CYS A 5 -1.39 -2.40 -10.89
C CYS A 5 -0.80 -3.10 -12.10
N GLN A 6 -1.21 -2.70 -13.30
CA GLN A 6 -0.73 -3.32 -14.54
C GLN A 6 0.77 -3.07 -14.72
N GLU A 7 1.25 -1.85 -14.48
CA GLU A 7 2.69 -1.56 -14.58
C GLU A 7 3.49 -2.38 -13.59
N THR A 8 3.01 -2.51 -12.34
CA THR A 8 3.65 -3.34 -11.33
C THR A 8 3.74 -4.79 -11.79
N ARG A 9 2.67 -5.33 -12.35
CA ARG A 9 2.63 -6.71 -12.86
C ARG A 9 3.57 -6.92 -14.03
N GLU A 10 3.65 -5.98 -14.94
CA GLU A 10 4.55 -6.05 -16.10
C GLU A 10 6.01 -6.06 -15.63
N MET A 11 6.37 -5.17 -14.72
CA MET A 11 7.71 -5.13 -14.14
C MET A 11 8.03 -6.41 -13.37
N ALA A 12 7.06 -6.93 -12.61
CA ALA A 12 7.23 -8.17 -11.88
C ALA A 12 7.51 -9.36 -12.81
N ALA A 13 6.84 -9.39 -13.96
CA ALA A 13 7.07 -10.44 -14.96
C ALA A 13 8.43 -10.30 -15.62
N ASP A 14 8.84 -9.07 -15.94
CA ASP A 14 10.11 -8.82 -16.62
C ASP A 14 11.31 -9.09 -15.72
N PHE A 15 11.23 -8.71 -14.44
CA PHE A 15 12.34 -8.83 -13.51
C PHE A 15 12.34 -10.13 -12.68
N GLY A 16 11.20 -10.84 -12.66
CA GLY A 16 11.10 -12.11 -11.93
C GLY A 16 12.16 -13.13 -12.31
N PRO A 17 12.42 -13.36 -13.63
CA PRO A 17 13.48 -14.30 -14.05
C PRO A 17 14.87 -13.91 -13.58
N LEU A 18 15.08 -12.66 -13.20
CA LEU A 18 16.36 -12.17 -12.68
C LEU A 18 16.44 -12.27 -11.14
N GLY A 19 15.42 -12.83 -10.50
CA GLY A 19 15.37 -12.93 -9.05
C GLY A 19 15.00 -11.63 -8.35
N ILE A 20 14.40 -10.69 -9.08
CA ILE A 20 13.99 -9.39 -8.54
C ILE A 20 12.46 -9.38 -8.43
N ARG A 21 11.95 -9.07 -7.24
CA ARG A 21 10.51 -8.93 -7.00
C ARG A 21 10.12 -7.47 -7.09
N VAL A 22 8.95 -7.20 -7.65
CA VAL A 22 8.41 -5.85 -7.80
C VAL A 22 6.98 -5.85 -7.26
N ASN A 23 6.76 -5.05 -6.23
CA ASN A 23 5.44 -4.88 -5.62
C ASN A 23 5.17 -3.38 -5.43
N ALA A 24 3.92 -3.05 -5.23
CA ALA A 24 3.51 -1.68 -5.00
C ALA A 24 2.73 -1.58 -3.69
N ILE A 25 2.75 -0.41 -3.08
CA ILE A 25 1.88 -0.09 -1.96
C ILE A 25 0.94 1.04 -2.37
N ALA A 26 -0.27 1.00 -1.83
CA ALA A 26 -1.28 2.03 -2.04
C ALA A 26 -1.76 2.50 -0.67
N PRO A 27 -1.07 3.48 -0.05
CA PRO A 27 -1.50 4.01 1.23
C PRO A 27 -2.77 4.85 1.09
N GLY A 28 -3.66 4.75 2.07
CA GLY A 28 -4.84 5.59 2.15
C GLY A 28 -4.58 6.86 2.95
N GLU A 29 -5.45 7.14 3.91
CA GLU A 29 -5.32 8.32 4.75
C GLU A 29 -4.31 8.08 5.87
N ILE A 30 -3.17 8.72 5.76
CA ILE A 30 -2.05 8.55 6.71
C ILE A 30 -1.87 9.85 7.51
N ASP A 31 -1.62 9.70 8.80
CA ASP A 31 -1.38 10.82 9.70
C ASP A 31 -0.01 11.44 9.40
N THR A 32 -0.05 12.55 8.69
CA THR A 32 1.14 13.32 8.34
C THR A 32 1.04 14.72 8.94
N ALA A 33 2.12 15.50 8.84
CA ALA A 33 2.15 16.86 9.39
C ALA A 33 1.13 17.78 8.73
N ILE A 34 0.71 17.49 7.50
CA ILE A 34 -0.27 18.30 6.78
C ILE A 34 -1.47 17.42 6.45
N LEU A 35 -2.60 17.66 7.12
CA LEU A 35 -3.85 16.96 6.87
C LEU A 35 -4.78 17.82 6.02
N SER A 36 -5.50 17.16 5.09
CA SER A 36 -6.48 17.82 4.25
C SER A 36 -7.71 18.25 5.05
N PRO A 37 -8.40 19.33 4.66
CA PRO A 37 -9.71 19.65 5.23
C PRO A 37 -10.67 18.45 5.07
N GLY A 38 -11.51 18.23 6.07
CA GLY A 38 -12.47 17.12 6.04
C GLY A 38 -11.94 15.78 6.47
N THR A 39 -10.69 15.70 6.93
CA THR A 39 -10.10 14.45 7.41
C THR A 39 -10.94 13.78 8.50
N SER A 40 -11.47 14.55 9.43
CA SER A 40 -12.29 14.01 10.54
C SER A 40 -13.52 13.25 10.03
N GLU A 41 -14.16 13.77 8.99
CA GLU A 41 -15.34 13.12 8.41
C GLU A 41 -14.97 11.87 7.64
N ILE A 42 -13.84 11.90 6.93
CA ILE A 42 -13.32 10.73 6.23
C ILE A 42 -13.06 9.61 7.23
N VAL A 43 -12.39 9.93 8.33
CA VAL A 43 -12.09 8.96 9.40
C VAL A 43 -13.38 8.38 9.99
N ALA A 44 -14.38 9.23 10.23
CA ALA A 44 -15.62 8.80 10.87
C ALA A 44 -16.49 7.94 9.96
N HIS A 45 -16.52 8.22 8.65
CA HIS A 45 -17.52 7.66 7.74
C HIS A 45 -16.97 6.78 6.62
N GLN A 46 -15.70 6.91 6.28
CA GLN A 46 -15.13 6.21 5.12
C GLN A 46 -14.08 5.15 5.47
N ILE A 47 -13.50 5.22 6.65
CA ILE A 47 -12.47 4.26 7.08
C ILE A 47 -13.06 3.30 8.10
N PRO A 48 -13.25 2.01 7.76
CA PRO A 48 -13.80 1.03 8.70
C PRO A 48 -13.05 0.93 10.02
N MET A 49 -11.74 1.12 10.04
CA MET A 49 -10.96 1.09 11.27
C MET A 49 -11.08 2.38 12.10
N HIS A 50 -11.76 3.40 11.57
CA HIS A 50 -12.06 4.66 12.27
C HIS A 50 -10.83 5.39 12.81
N ARG A 51 -9.73 5.32 12.07
CA ARG A 51 -8.52 6.07 12.39
C ARG A 51 -7.65 6.24 11.17
N LEU A 52 -6.74 7.19 11.21
CA LEU A 52 -5.68 7.31 10.21
C LEU A 52 -4.63 6.21 10.44
N GLY A 53 -3.98 5.80 9.37
CA GLY A 53 -2.78 5.00 9.50
C GLY A 53 -1.61 5.89 9.93
N THR A 54 -0.53 5.27 10.40
CA THR A 54 0.70 6.00 10.74
C THR A 54 1.77 5.75 9.68
N PRO A 55 2.70 6.70 9.49
CA PRO A 55 3.84 6.47 8.59
C PRO A 55 4.62 5.19 8.96
N ASP A 56 4.72 4.88 10.24
CA ASP A 56 5.40 3.68 10.72
C ASP A 56 4.69 2.40 10.26
N GLU A 57 3.36 2.40 10.26
CA GLU A 57 2.58 1.26 9.77
C GLU A 57 2.83 1.01 8.28
N VAL A 58 2.96 2.07 7.49
CA VAL A 58 3.32 1.96 6.07
C VAL A 58 4.75 1.43 5.93
N ALA A 59 5.69 1.99 6.69
CA ALA A 59 7.09 1.61 6.64
C ALA A 59 7.30 0.13 6.99
N LYS A 60 6.56 -0.40 7.97
CA LYS A 60 6.64 -1.80 8.36
C LYS A 60 6.24 -2.74 7.23
N ILE A 61 5.21 -2.39 6.48
CA ILE A 61 4.78 -3.21 5.34
C ILE A 61 5.82 -3.16 4.21
N ILE A 62 6.38 -1.99 3.94
CA ILE A 62 7.46 -1.86 2.95
C ILE A 62 8.63 -2.75 3.37
N TYR A 63 9.01 -2.74 4.65
CA TYR A 63 10.09 -3.57 5.16
C TYR A 63 9.83 -5.05 4.91
N VAL A 64 8.63 -5.53 5.24
CA VAL A 64 8.24 -6.94 5.01
C VAL A 64 8.35 -7.30 3.53
N LEU A 65 7.91 -6.42 2.64
CA LEU A 65 8.00 -6.66 1.20
C LEU A 65 9.44 -6.71 0.68
N CYS A 66 10.38 -6.11 1.40
CA CYS A 66 11.80 -6.14 1.03
C CYS A 66 12.56 -7.31 1.65
N THR A 67 11.90 -8.16 2.44
CA THR A 67 12.56 -9.24 3.18
C THR A 67 12.16 -10.61 2.66
N GLU A 68 12.89 -11.64 3.13
CA GLU A 68 12.61 -13.05 2.83
C GLU A 68 11.21 -13.50 3.29
N THR A 69 10.61 -12.78 4.25
CA THR A 69 9.26 -13.09 4.72
C THR A 69 8.24 -13.07 3.59
N SER A 70 8.46 -12.25 2.57
CA SER A 70 7.59 -12.13 1.41
C SER A 70 8.21 -12.69 0.14
N SER A 71 9.04 -13.72 0.25
CA SER A 71 9.88 -14.21 -0.85
C SER A 71 9.11 -14.68 -2.09
N TYR A 72 7.84 -15.02 -1.95
CA TYR A 72 7.01 -15.44 -3.08
C TYR A 72 5.96 -14.39 -3.47
N VAL A 73 6.04 -13.18 -2.90
CA VAL A 73 5.14 -12.06 -3.24
C VAL A 73 5.78 -11.24 -4.36
N ASN A 74 5.14 -11.24 -5.52
CA ASN A 74 5.63 -10.55 -6.69
C ASN A 74 4.43 -10.06 -7.53
N GLY A 75 4.45 -8.81 -7.96
CA GLY A 75 3.38 -8.22 -8.74
C GLY A 75 2.15 -7.83 -7.92
N ALA A 76 2.27 -7.75 -6.61
CA ALA A 76 1.16 -7.41 -5.72
C ALA A 76 1.03 -5.89 -5.54
N GLU A 77 -0.20 -5.45 -5.34
CA GLU A 77 -0.50 -4.12 -4.82
C GLU A 77 -1.10 -4.28 -3.43
N ILE A 78 -0.44 -3.75 -2.42
CA ILE A 78 -0.88 -3.86 -1.03
C ILE A 78 -1.54 -2.56 -0.61
N HIS A 79 -2.81 -2.63 -0.28
CA HIS A 79 -3.57 -1.49 0.22
C HIS A 79 -3.36 -1.34 1.72
N ILE A 80 -2.92 -0.15 2.15
CA ILE A 80 -2.68 0.17 3.56
C ILE A 80 -3.60 1.34 3.91
N ASN A 81 -4.89 1.04 4.10
CA ASN A 81 -5.93 2.06 4.13
C ASN A 81 -7.03 1.83 5.19
N GLY A 82 -6.83 0.91 6.12
CA GLY A 82 -7.83 0.65 7.17
C GLY A 82 -9.17 0.14 6.65
N GLY A 83 -9.22 -0.37 5.44
CA GLY A 83 -10.43 -0.88 4.81
C GLY A 83 -11.17 0.16 3.96
N GLN A 84 -10.63 1.36 3.80
CA GLN A 84 -11.23 2.39 2.95
C GLN A 84 -11.27 1.94 1.49
N HIS A 85 -12.43 1.98 0.89
CA HIS A 85 -12.56 1.72 -0.54
C HIS A 85 -12.31 3.00 -1.33
N VAL A 86 -11.43 2.89 -2.28
CA VAL A 86 -11.01 4.03 -3.12
C VAL A 86 -11.35 3.72 -4.56
#